data_15d9faa75f09ad7eb9051f5717dd072e
#
_entry.id   15d9faa75f09ad7eb9051f5717dd072e
#
_cell.length_a   1.000
_cell.length_b   1.000
_cell.length_c   1.000
_cell.angle_alpha   90.00
_cell.angle_beta   90.00
_cell.angle_gamma   90.00
#
_symmetry.space_group_name_H-M   'P 1'
#
loop_
_entity.id
_entity.type
_entity.pdbx_description
1 polymer ?
#
loop_
_entity_poly.entity_id
_entity_poly.type
_entity_poly.pdbx_seq_one_letter_code
_entity_poly.pdbx_strand_id
1 'polypeptide(L)'
;DALHQFQKEVEQWFDNGMERAGGVYKRNAKGVAFLIGITIAVAANVDTLNIIDHLSTDSLMRATINYYSQELIDNNPNPDELDMEGIQNQVDVALDNVKLPIGWDQELTNQTVENQLSTYLVWLKRLLGWIISGIAISMGADFWFNLLKKILDVKNVKK
;
A
#
# COMPACT_ATOMS: atom_id res chain seq x y z
N ASP A 1 -23.66 -42.57 -23.13
CA ASP A 1 -22.41 -42.62 -22.33
C ASP A 1 -21.25 -41.94 -23.06
N ALA A 2 -20.98 -42.23 -24.36
CA ALA A 2 -19.89 -41.56 -25.11
C ALA A 2 -20.15 -40.04 -25.27
N LEU A 3 -21.38 -39.60 -25.41
CA LEU A 3 -21.75 -38.21 -25.55
C LEU A 3 -21.49 -37.40 -24.26
N HIS A 4 -21.80 -38.00 -23.11
CA HIS A 4 -21.50 -37.41 -21.81
C HIS A 4 -19.99 -37.32 -21.54
N GLN A 5 -19.25 -38.33 -21.97
CA GLN A 5 -17.78 -38.28 -21.82
C GLN A 5 -17.19 -37.19 -22.71
N PHE A 6 -17.62 -37.07 -23.95
CA PHE A 6 -17.18 -36.01 -24.87
C PHE A 6 -17.51 -34.60 -24.30
N GLN A 7 -18.73 -34.42 -23.81
CA GLN A 7 -19.15 -33.17 -23.20
C GLN A 7 -18.23 -32.79 -22.03
N LYS A 8 -17.92 -33.74 -21.14
CA LYS A 8 -17.04 -33.54 -20.00
C LYS A 8 -15.61 -33.20 -20.44
N GLU A 9 -15.09 -33.82 -21.48
CA GLU A 9 -13.77 -33.53 -22.02
C GLU A 9 -13.69 -32.10 -22.60
N VAL A 10 -14.74 -31.65 -23.30
CA VAL A 10 -14.85 -30.30 -23.85
C VAL A 10 -14.96 -29.27 -22.73
N GLU A 11 -15.75 -29.52 -21.68
CA GLU A 11 -15.86 -28.66 -20.51
C GLU A 11 -14.49 -28.53 -19.82
N GLN A 12 -13.81 -29.63 -19.57
CA GLN A 12 -12.47 -29.61 -18.96
C GLN A 12 -11.43 -28.88 -19.80
N TRP A 13 -11.47 -29.06 -21.12
CA TRP A 13 -10.57 -28.34 -22.02
C TRP A 13 -10.82 -26.84 -21.99
N PHE A 14 -12.10 -26.43 -21.98
CA PHE A 14 -12.49 -25.03 -21.89
C PHE A 14 -12.06 -24.42 -20.53
N ASP A 15 -12.36 -25.10 -19.42
CA ASP A 15 -12.00 -24.65 -18.08
C ASP A 15 -10.47 -24.50 -17.92
N ASN A 16 -9.71 -25.49 -18.39
CA ASN A 16 -8.26 -25.42 -18.39
C ASN A 16 -7.71 -24.27 -19.26
N GLY A 17 -8.38 -23.98 -20.38
CA GLY A 17 -8.06 -22.83 -21.24
C GLY A 17 -8.32 -21.49 -20.55
N MET A 18 -9.46 -21.36 -19.91
CA MET A 18 -9.86 -20.17 -19.16
C MET A 18 -8.98 -19.94 -17.93
N GLU A 19 -8.60 -21.00 -17.21
CA GLU A 19 -7.70 -20.89 -16.07
C GLU A 19 -6.32 -20.39 -16.49
N ARG A 20 -5.75 -20.90 -17.57
CA ARG A 20 -4.47 -20.43 -18.13
C ARG A 20 -4.56 -18.97 -18.59
N ALA A 21 -5.61 -18.63 -19.34
CA ALA A 21 -5.84 -17.26 -19.80
C ALA A 21 -5.99 -16.29 -18.61
N GLY A 22 -6.79 -16.68 -17.61
CA GLY A 22 -6.97 -15.93 -16.37
C GLY A 22 -5.67 -15.75 -15.58
N GLY A 23 -4.83 -16.78 -15.52
CA GLY A 23 -3.51 -16.72 -14.88
C GLY A 23 -2.55 -15.74 -15.57
N VAL A 24 -2.50 -15.76 -16.90
CA VAL A 24 -1.69 -14.81 -17.70
C VAL A 24 -2.21 -13.38 -17.50
N TYR A 25 -3.52 -13.17 -17.57
CA TYR A 25 -4.14 -11.88 -17.35
C TYR A 25 -3.83 -11.31 -15.96
N LYS A 26 -4.03 -12.11 -14.90
CA LYS A 26 -3.73 -11.69 -13.51
C LYS A 26 -2.28 -11.28 -13.34
N ARG A 27 -1.35 -12.01 -13.94
CA ARG A 27 0.09 -11.69 -13.86
C ARG A 27 0.41 -10.40 -14.57
N ASN A 28 -0.12 -10.19 -15.78
CA ASN A 28 0.09 -8.96 -16.53
C ASN A 28 -0.57 -7.76 -15.84
N ALA A 29 -1.79 -7.93 -15.33
CA ALA A 29 -2.48 -6.87 -14.58
C ALA A 29 -1.69 -6.44 -13.33
N LYS A 30 -1.10 -7.38 -12.58
CA LYS A 30 -0.21 -7.06 -11.45
C LYS A 30 1.04 -6.29 -11.89
N GLY A 31 1.64 -6.67 -13.03
CA GLY A 31 2.79 -5.94 -13.59
C GLY A 31 2.45 -4.49 -13.96
N VAL A 32 1.32 -4.29 -14.61
CA VAL A 32 0.81 -2.94 -14.96
C VAL A 32 0.49 -2.13 -13.70
N ALA A 33 -0.19 -2.72 -12.72
CA ALA A 33 -0.49 -2.07 -11.45
C ALA A 33 0.79 -1.65 -10.71
N PHE A 34 1.83 -2.48 -10.75
CA PHE A 34 3.13 -2.16 -10.17
C PHE A 34 3.81 -0.98 -10.87
N LEU A 35 3.80 -0.94 -12.20
CA LEU A 35 4.35 0.19 -12.97
C LEU A 35 3.60 1.49 -12.67
N ILE A 36 2.28 1.44 -12.60
CA ILE A 36 1.46 2.60 -12.21
C ILE A 36 1.81 3.02 -10.78
N GLY A 37 1.92 2.08 -9.84
CA GLY A 37 2.28 2.34 -8.45
C GLY A 37 3.64 3.04 -8.31
N ILE A 38 4.66 2.58 -9.04
CA ILE A 38 5.98 3.25 -9.07
C ILE A 38 5.87 4.65 -9.67
N THR A 39 5.12 4.81 -10.77
CA THR A 39 4.96 6.13 -11.40
C THR A 39 4.34 7.13 -10.44
N ILE A 40 3.31 6.72 -9.68
CA ILE A 40 2.67 7.55 -8.65
C ILE A 40 3.66 7.84 -7.51
N ALA A 41 4.38 6.83 -7.02
CA ALA A 41 5.35 6.99 -5.94
C ALA A 41 6.44 8.01 -6.30
N VAL A 42 6.95 7.94 -7.52
CA VAL A 42 7.95 8.90 -8.03
C VAL A 42 7.33 10.29 -8.24
N ALA A 43 6.18 10.38 -8.89
CA ALA A 43 5.53 11.66 -9.20
C ALA A 43 5.18 12.44 -7.93
N ALA A 44 4.66 11.77 -6.90
CA ALA A 44 4.35 12.35 -5.60
C ALA A 44 5.55 12.37 -4.63
N ASN A 45 6.71 11.85 -5.04
CA ASN A 45 7.90 11.68 -4.20
C ASN A 45 7.58 11.00 -2.85
N VAL A 46 6.83 9.91 -2.90
CA VAL A 46 6.49 9.10 -1.72
C VAL A 46 7.63 8.12 -1.45
N ASP A 47 8.54 8.49 -0.59
CA ASP A 47 9.69 7.67 -0.19
C ASP A 47 9.40 7.02 1.18
N THR A 48 9.06 5.74 1.17
CA THR A 48 8.74 4.99 2.41
C THR A 48 9.89 5.02 3.42
N LEU A 49 11.15 4.96 2.98
CA LEU A 49 12.29 4.99 3.91
C LEU A 49 12.44 6.36 4.57
N ASN A 50 12.18 7.43 3.82
CA ASN A 50 12.16 8.78 4.34
C ASN A 50 11.02 8.97 5.35
N ILE A 51 9.83 8.48 5.05
CA ILE A 51 8.68 8.50 5.96
C ILE A 51 9.01 7.76 7.27
N ILE A 52 9.62 6.57 7.19
CA ILE A 52 10.03 5.81 8.38
C ILE A 52 11.07 6.57 9.20
N ASP A 53 12.07 7.18 8.57
CA ASP A 53 13.08 7.97 9.26
C ASP A 53 12.44 9.16 10.00
N HIS A 54 11.58 9.93 9.36
CA HIS A 54 10.85 11.03 9.99
C HIS A 54 9.94 10.52 11.12
N LEU A 55 9.19 9.46 10.89
CA LEU A 55 8.30 8.87 11.90
C LEU A 55 9.08 8.33 13.11
N SER A 56 10.30 7.84 12.92
CA SER A 56 11.14 7.34 14.01
C SER A 56 11.79 8.45 14.82
N THR A 57 12.02 9.62 14.22
CA THR A 57 12.73 10.74 14.83
C THR A 57 11.78 11.78 15.42
N ASP A 58 10.65 12.04 14.78
CA ASP A 58 9.67 13.06 15.19
C ASP A 58 8.66 12.48 16.19
N SER A 59 8.79 12.89 17.46
CA SER A 59 7.91 12.47 18.54
C SER A 59 6.49 13.08 18.42
N LEU A 60 6.35 14.28 17.86
CA LEU A 60 5.05 14.91 17.64
C LEU A 60 4.28 14.20 16.56
N MET A 61 4.91 13.90 15.44
CA MET A 61 4.30 13.13 14.35
C MET A 61 3.80 11.77 14.86
N ARG A 62 4.62 11.04 15.63
CA ARG A 62 4.20 9.77 16.25
C ARG A 62 3.01 9.93 17.19
N ALA A 63 3.01 10.96 18.03
CA ALA A 63 1.91 11.22 18.95
C ALA A 63 0.61 11.52 18.21
N THR A 64 0.68 12.32 17.15
CA THR A 64 -0.47 12.69 16.31
C THR A 64 -1.02 11.47 15.58
N ILE A 65 -0.17 10.66 14.94
CA ILE A 65 -0.60 9.42 14.26
C ILE A 65 -1.22 8.43 15.25
N ASN A 66 -0.62 8.26 16.44
CA ASN A 66 -1.18 7.39 17.46
C ASN A 66 -2.55 7.88 17.96
N TYR A 67 -2.73 9.18 18.13
CA TYR A 67 -4.01 9.76 18.52
C TYR A 67 -5.11 9.45 17.49
N TYR A 68 -4.88 9.76 16.21
CA TYR A 68 -5.87 9.49 15.16
C TYR A 68 -6.09 7.98 14.93
N SER A 69 -5.05 7.16 15.07
CA SER A 69 -5.21 5.70 14.98
C SER A 69 -6.08 5.13 16.10
N GLN A 70 -5.94 5.65 17.32
CA GLN A 70 -6.80 5.27 18.44
C GLN A 70 -8.24 5.70 18.20
N GLU A 71 -8.45 6.94 17.78
CA GLU A 71 -9.77 7.47 17.46
C GLU A 71 -10.47 6.65 16.37
N LEU A 72 -9.74 6.26 15.31
CA LEU A 72 -10.23 5.39 14.24
C LEU A 72 -10.69 4.03 14.79
N ILE A 73 -9.90 3.43 15.66
CA ILE A 73 -10.22 2.11 16.25
C ILE A 73 -11.40 2.20 17.21
N ASP A 74 -11.47 3.26 18.02
CA ASP A 74 -12.52 3.43 19.03
C ASP A 74 -13.86 3.76 18.37
N ASN A 75 -13.86 4.49 17.24
CA ASN A 75 -15.06 4.80 16.46
C ASN A 75 -15.54 3.64 15.58
N ASN A 76 -14.69 2.64 15.31
CA ASN A 76 -15.00 1.48 14.47
C ASN A 76 -14.73 0.16 15.21
N PRO A 77 -15.51 -0.17 16.27
CA PRO A 77 -15.25 -1.33 17.10
C PRO A 77 -15.54 -2.66 16.40
N ASN A 78 -16.37 -2.67 15.35
CA ASN A 78 -16.77 -3.85 14.62
C ASN A 78 -16.14 -3.87 13.21
N PRO A 79 -15.17 -4.77 12.94
CA PRO A 79 -14.50 -4.85 11.65
C PRO A 79 -15.42 -5.20 10.48
N ASP A 80 -16.56 -5.82 10.75
CA ASP A 80 -17.52 -6.23 9.70
C ASP A 80 -18.47 -5.10 9.26
N GLU A 81 -18.57 -4.03 10.04
CA GLU A 81 -19.44 -2.88 9.80
C GLU A 81 -18.64 -1.60 9.52
N LEU A 82 -17.40 -1.73 9.00
CA LEU A 82 -16.55 -0.58 8.71
C LEU A 82 -17.18 0.34 7.66
N ASP A 83 -17.50 1.55 8.08
CA ASP A 83 -17.92 2.63 7.20
C ASP A 83 -16.70 3.22 6.47
N MET A 84 -16.54 2.84 5.21
CA MET A 84 -15.41 3.28 4.38
C MET A 84 -15.41 4.80 4.14
N GLU A 85 -16.58 5.44 4.04
CA GLU A 85 -16.69 6.88 3.83
C GLU A 85 -16.31 7.63 5.10
N GLY A 86 -16.79 7.15 6.26
CA GLY A 86 -16.39 7.69 7.56
C GLY A 86 -14.90 7.55 7.84
N ILE A 87 -14.31 6.41 7.48
CA ILE A 87 -12.86 6.17 7.61
C ILE A 87 -12.07 7.10 6.69
N GLN A 88 -12.48 7.29 5.43
CA GLN A 88 -11.81 8.20 4.51
C GLN A 88 -11.80 9.63 5.07
N ASN A 89 -12.94 10.13 5.55
CA ASN A 89 -13.02 11.46 6.15
C ASN A 89 -12.10 11.63 7.37
N GLN A 90 -12.01 10.61 8.23
CA GLN A 90 -11.12 10.64 9.41
C GLN A 90 -9.63 10.59 8.98
N VAL A 91 -9.29 9.80 7.96
CA VAL A 91 -7.94 9.75 7.41
C VAL A 91 -7.56 11.09 6.76
N ASP A 92 -8.45 11.71 6.01
CA ASP A 92 -8.21 13.01 5.39
C ASP A 92 -7.93 14.10 6.45
N VAL A 93 -8.73 14.15 7.52
CA VAL A 93 -8.49 15.06 8.67
C VAL A 93 -7.15 14.75 9.35
N ALA A 94 -6.80 13.48 9.50
CA ALA A 94 -5.53 13.09 10.08
C ALA A 94 -4.35 13.53 9.20
N LEU A 95 -4.44 13.33 7.88
CA LEU A 95 -3.40 13.69 6.92
C LEU A 95 -3.19 15.21 6.83
N ASP A 96 -4.25 16.01 6.93
CA ASP A 96 -4.15 17.46 6.96
C ASP A 96 -3.38 17.99 8.19
N ASN A 97 -3.47 17.27 9.31
CA ASN A 97 -2.79 17.64 10.55
C ASN A 97 -1.38 17.06 10.69
N VAL A 98 -1.07 16.00 9.93
CA VAL A 98 0.25 15.37 9.91
C VAL A 98 1.00 15.83 8.66
N LYS A 99 2.01 16.69 8.83
CA LYS A 99 2.93 17.03 7.73
C LYS A 99 3.78 15.81 7.37
N LEU A 100 3.22 14.93 6.54
CA LEU A 100 4.01 13.82 6.02
C LEU A 100 5.12 14.34 5.09
N PRO A 101 6.31 13.75 5.11
CA PRO A 101 7.40 14.11 4.21
C PRO A 101 7.15 13.51 2.80
N ILE A 102 6.09 14.04 2.16
CA ILE A 102 5.65 13.67 0.81
C ILE A 102 5.79 14.92 -0.05
N GLY A 103 6.24 14.75 -1.29
CA GLY A 103 6.44 15.85 -2.22
C GLY A 103 7.91 16.17 -2.47
N TRP A 104 8.12 17.09 -3.41
CA TRP A 104 9.45 17.53 -3.84
C TRP A 104 9.89 18.80 -3.11
N ASP A 105 9.79 18.83 -1.78
CA ASP A 105 10.23 19.98 -0.99
C ASP A 105 11.75 20.18 -1.11
N GLN A 106 12.14 21.43 -1.26
CA GLN A 106 13.55 21.82 -1.54
C GLN A 106 14.51 21.50 -0.40
N GLU A 107 14.03 21.37 0.84
CA GLU A 107 14.87 21.02 1.99
C GLU A 107 15.47 19.61 1.89
N LEU A 108 14.75 18.68 1.27
CA LEU A 108 15.22 17.31 1.05
C LEU A 108 16.24 17.18 -0.09
N THR A 109 16.31 18.19 -0.96
CA THR A 109 17.23 18.22 -2.12
C THR A 109 18.55 18.88 -1.79
N ASN A 110 18.60 19.71 -0.74
CA ASN A 110 19.75 20.54 -0.36
C ASN A 110 20.75 19.87 0.61
N GLN A 111 20.65 18.58 0.87
CA GLN A 111 21.76 17.86 1.48
C GLN A 111 22.89 17.77 0.45
N THR A 112 23.68 18.83 0.38
CA THR A 112 24.99 18.85 -0.30
C THR A 112 25.89 17.83 0.40
N VAL A 113 25.88 16.63 -0.15
CA VAL A 113 26.75 15.56 0.32
C VAL A 113 28.10 15.79 -0.34
N GLU A 114 29.07 16.23 0.42
CA GLU A 114 30.44 16.58 0.00
C GLU A 114 31.23 15.42 -0.63
N ASN A 115 30.69 14.19 -0.63
CA ASN A 115 31.35 12.99 -1.17
C ASN A 115 30.46 12.29 -2.21
N GLN A 116 31.00 12.00 -3.40
CA GLN A 116 30.32 11.29 -4.50
C GLN A 116 29.73 9.93 -4.05
N LEU A 117 30.45 9.16 -3.21
CA LEU A 117 29.97 7.87 -2.69
C LEU A 117 28.71 8.04 -1.84
N SER A 118 28.66 9.09 -1.03
CA SER A 118 27.48 9.42 -0.22
C SER A 118 26.27 9.78 -1.08
N THR A 119 26.49 10.48 -2.18
CA THR A 119 25.42 10.81 -3.15
C THR A 119 24.80 9.57 -3.77
N TYR A 120 25.59 8.58 -4.19
CA TYR A 120 25.08 7.32 -4.73
C TYR A 120 24.26 6.54 -3.70
N LEU A 121 24.71 6.49 -2.45
CA LEU A 121 23.98 5.80 -1.38
C LEU A 121 22.63 6.46 -1.08
N VAL A 122 22.56 7.79 -1.08
CA VAL A 122 21.31 8.55 -0.89
C VAL A 122 20.34 8.27 -2.03
N TRP A 123 20.80 8.29 -3.29
CA TRP A 123 19.98 7.96 -4.43
C TRP A 123 19.49 6.51 -4.41
N LEU A 124 20.35 5.57 -4.03
CA LEU A 124 19.98 4.16 -3.90
C LEU A 124 18.91 3.97 -2.82
N LYS A 125 19.05 4.64 -1.66
CA LYS A 125 18.06 4.62 -0.57
C LYS A 125 16.71 5.15 -1.07
N ARG A 126 16.70 6.28 -1.78
CA ARG A 126 15.49 6.87 -2.35
C ARG A 126 14.82 5.97 -3.39
N LEU A 127 15.60 5.34 -4.29
CA LEU A 127 15.07 4.36 -5.24
C LEU A 127 14.41 3.18 -4.54
N LEU A 128 15.02 2.64 -3.48
CA LEU A 128 14.43 1.58 -2.68
C LEU A 128 13.14 2.03 -2.01
N GLY A 129 13.09 3.24 -1.47
CA GLY A 129 11.87 3.82 -0.89
C GLY A 129 10.73 3.93 -1.90
N TRP A 130 10.99 4.41 -3.11
CA TRP A 130 9.99 4.48 -4.18
C TRP A 130 9.51 3.10 -4.63
N ILE A 131 10.39 2.09 -4.70
CA ILE A 131 10.02 0.70 -5.03
C ILE A 131 9.07 0.14 -3.97
N ILE A 132 9.39 0.33 -2.69
CA ILE A 132 8.54 -0.12 -1.58
C ILE A 132 7.18 0.57 -1.63
N SER A 133 7.15 1.89 -1.82
CA SER A 133 5.91 2.67 -2.01
C SER A 133 5.10 2.18 -3.22
N GLY A 134 5.78 1.94 -4.35
CA GLY A 134 5.15 1.43 -5.57
C GLY A 134 4.50 0.04 -5.37
N ILE A 135 5.16 -0.86 -4.63
CA ILE A 135 4.58 -2.14 -4.24
C ILE A 135 3.34 -1.93 -3.38
N ALA A 136 3.43 -1.08 -2.35
CA ALA A 136 2.33 -0.79 -1.45
C ALA A 136 1.10 -0.25 -2.20
N ILE A 137 1.29 0.69 -3.11
CA ILE A 137 0.24 1.26 -3.97
C ILE A 137 -0.34 0.18 -4.90
N SER A 138 0.49 -0.69 -5.47
CA SER A 138 0.07 -1.73 -6.42
C SER A 138 -0.81 -2.82 -5.78
N MET A 139 -0.74 -2.99 -4.45
CA MET A 139 -1.57 -3.96 -3.73
C MET A 139 -3.06 -3.59 -3.74
N GLY A 140 -3.38 -2.29 -3.92
CA GLY A 140 -4.73 -1.79 -4.02
C GLY A 140 -5.50 -1.75 -2.68
N ALA A 141 -6.66 -1.10 -2.72
CA ALA A 141 -7.48 -0.84 -1.54
C ALA A 141 -7.97 -2.12 -0.84
N ASP A 142 -8.37 -3.13 -1.61
CA ASP A 142 -8.89 -4.40 -1.06
C ASP A 142 -7.88 -5.11 -0.17
N PHE A 143 -6.60 -5.09 -0.54
CA PHE A 143 -5.53 -5.67 0.28
C PHE A 143 -5.41 -4.94 1.62
N TRP A 144 -5.35 -3.62 1.58
CA TRP A 144 -5.19 -2.79 2.78
C TRP A 144 -6.40 -2.87 3.69
N PHE A 145 -7.60 -2.90 3.12
CA PHE A 145 -8.84 -3.10 3.87
C PHE A 145 -8.86 -4.45 4.60
N ASN A 146 -8.54 -5.54 3.92
CA ASN A 146 -8.48 -6.86 4.52
C ASN A 146 -7.39 -6.96 5.60
N LEU A 147 -6.26 -6.28 5.41
CA LEU A 147 -5.19 -6.21 6.40
C LEU A 147 -5.66 -5.47 7.66
N LEU A 148 -6.30 -4.30 7.49
CA LEU A 148 -6.85 -3.51 8.59
C LEU A 148 -7.89 -4.32 9.38
N LYS A 149 -8.83 -4.95 8.70
CA LYS A 149 -9.84 -5.82 9.31
C LYS A 149 -9.18 -6.91 10.17
N LYS A 150 -8.16 -7.57 9.64
CA LYS A 150 -7.43 -8.64 10.36
C LYS A 150 -6.69 -8.12 11.61
N ILE A 151 -6.14 -6.90 11.56
CA ILE A 151 -5.49 -6.26 12.71
C ILE A 151 -6.51 -5.94 13.80
N LEU A 152 -7.69 -5.42 13.44
CA LEU A 152 -8.77 -5.09 14.37
C LEU A 152 -9.32 -6.36 15.04
N ASP A 153 -9.50 -7.45 14.30
CA ASP A 153 -9.93 -8.74 14.84
C ASP A 153 -8.96 -9.27 15.90
N VAL A 154 -7.65 -9.20 15.65
CA VAL A 154 -6.63 -9.64 16.62
C VAL A 154 -6.67 -8.80 17.89
N LYS A 155 -6.94 -7.49 17.78
CA LYS A 155 -7.07 -6.60 18.95
C LYS A 155 -8.30 -6.96 19.79
N ASN A 156 -9.43 -7.28 19.16
CA ASN A 156 -10.68 -7.61 19.85
C ASN A 156 -10.63 -8.98 20.54
N VAL A 157 -9.83 -9.93 20.06
CA VAL A 157 -9.65 -11.27 20.71
C VAL A 157 -8.84 -11.18 22.01
N LYS A 158 -8.08 -10.09 22.23
CA LYS A 158 -7.26 -9.89 23.45
C LYS A 158 -7.96 -9.15 24.59
N LYS A 159 -9.25 -8.81 24.43
CA LYS A 159 -10.11 -8.28 25.50
C LYS A 159 -11.02 -9.38 26.04
#